data_e1a268752464ddd40f38f0d9906f8b15
#
_entry.id   e1a268752464ddd40f38f0d9906f8b15
#
_cell.length_a   1.000
_cell.length_b   1.000
_cell.length_c   1.000
_cell.angle_alpha   90.00
_cell.angle_beta   90.00
_cell.angle_gamma   90.00
#
_symmetry.space_group_name_H-M   'P 1'
#
loop_
_entity.id
_entity.type
_entity.pdbx_description
1 polymer ?
#
loop_
_entity_poly.entity_id
_entity_poly.type
_entity_poly.pdbx_seq_one_letter_code
_entity_poly.pdbx_strand_id
1 'polypeptide(L)'
;MRPNHVLQAWRANRPTIGAWMSIDSSYTAETLAHAGFDWLCLDMQHGVLDYSDVKKMMTAISTTDTIPIVRVPWNEPYEIMKVLDAGAYGVVVPLVNNKEEAERAVTACRYPPLGIRSHGPNRATLYSGPGYSKEANNEIACVVMIETAEALENLDEIMSTPGVDAVYIGPNDLAYALDLKPSGDNDNPLHVKTVTHILETAKKHGIAAGIQTGSVEFTRRYLAQGFHMVTLGSDRGWMERLARQELKLAREGDHTESSDDKNFY
;
A
#
# COMPACT_ATOMS: atom_id res chain seq x y z
N MET A 1 13.63 -8.35 -15.93
CA MET A 1 12.62 -8.38 -14.86
C MET A 1 11.30 -7.88 -15.41
N ARG A 2 10.15 -8.35 -14.90
CA ARG A 2 8.83 -7.78 -15.21
C ARG A 2 8.81 -6.33 -14.71
N PRO A 3 8.36 -5.33 -15.50
CA PRO A 3 8.38 -3.94 -15.07
C PRO A 3 7.42 -3.65 -13.90
N ASN A 4 7.79 -2.77 -13.01
CA ASN A 4 6.88 -2.23 -11.99
C ASN A 4 6.15 -1.01 -12.54
N HIS A 5 5.01 -1.24 -13.21
CA HIS A 5 4.24 -0.17 -13.84
C HIS A 5 3.66 0.83 -12.82
N VAL A 6 3.47 0.43 -11.56
CA VAL A 6 3.04 1.32 -10.48
C VAL A 6 4.15 2.33 -10.16
N LEU A 7 5.38 1.86 -9.93
CA LEU A 7 6.53 2.73 -9.70
C LEU A 7 6.83 3.64 -10.91
N GLN A 8 6.68 3.11 -12.13
CA GLN A 8 6.81 3.89 -13.36
C GLN A 8 5.72 4.96 -13.48
N ALA A 9 4.47 4.65 -13.07
CA ALA A 9 3.40 5.64 -13.02
C ALA A 9 3.72 6.78 -12.05
N TRP A 10 4.19 6.47 -10.84
CA TRP A 10 4.58 7.49 -9.87
C TRP A 10 5.71 8.39 -10.38
N ARG A 11 6.76 7.81 -10.96
CA ARG A 11 7.87 8.56 -11.59
C ARG A 11 7.42 9.44 -12.76
N ALA A 12 6.31 9.08 -13.41
CA ALA A 12 5.67 9.87 -14.46
C ALA A 12 4.57 10.81 -13.94
N ASN A 13 4.51 11.04 -12.62
CA ASN A 13 3.50 11.86 -11.93
C ASN A 13 2.05 11.44 -12.26
N ARG A 14 1.81 10.12 -12.37
CA ARG A 14 0.48 9.55 -12.61
C ARG A 14 -0.01 8.79 -11.38
N PRO A 15 -1.29 8.96 -11.00
CA PRO A 15 -1.86 8.25 -9.87
C PRO A 15 -2.11 6.78 -10.18
N THR A 16 -2.19 5.98 -9.13
CA THR A 16 -2.57 4.56 -9.13
C THR A 16 -3.55 4.29 -8.01
N ILE A 17 -4.47 3.37 -8.24
CA ILE A 17 -5.50 2.97 -7.28
C ILE A 17 -5.28 1.51 -6.90
N GLY A 18 -5.25 1.26 -5.61
CA GLY A 18 -5.12 -0.10 -5.10
C GLY A 18 -6.09 -0.41 -3.97
N ALA A 19 -5.92 -1.60 -3.43
CA ALA A 19 -6.71 -2.09 -2.31
C ALA A 19 -5.83 -2.71 -1.22
N TRP A 20 -6.34 -2.68 -0.01
CA TRP A 20 -5.73 -3.30 1.16
C TRP A 20 -6.30 -4.70 1.37
N MET A 21 -5.42 -5.67 1.61
CA MET A 21 -5.79 -7.08 1.82
C MET A 21 -5.45 -7.49 3.24
N SER A 22 -6.44 -7.89 4.00
CA SER A 22 -6.30 -8.29 5.41
C SER A 22 -6.85 -9.70 5.71
N ILE A 23 -7.49 -10.33 4.72
CA ILE A 23 -8.04 -11.69 4.82
C ILE A 23 -7.04 -12.68 4.23
N ASP A 24 -6.74 -13.76 4.92
CA ASP A 24 -5.80 -14.82 4.55
C ASP A 24 -6.35 -15.77 3.46
N SER A 25 -6.76 -15.19 2.33
CA SER A 25 -7.36 -15.94 1.23
C SER A 25 -6.68 -15.63 -0.11
N SER A 26 -6.03 -16.64 -0.69
CA SER A 26 -5.48 -16.54 -2.04
C SER A 26 -6.58 -16.36 -3.09
N TYR A 27 -7.77 -16.95 -2.88
CA TYR A 27 -8.90 -16.77 -3.79
C TYR A 27 -9.45 -15.33 -3.76
N THR A 28 -9.54 -14.72 -2.58
CA THR A 28 -9.91 -13.30 -2.47
C THR A 28 -8.86 -12.39 -3.15
N ALA A 29 -7.57 -12.71 -3.00
CA ALA A 29 -6.49 -11.98 -3.64
C ALA A 29 -6.56 -12.09 -5.18
N GLU A 30 -6.82 -13.29 -5.71
CA GLU A 30 -7.03 -13.52 -7.14
C GLU A 30 -8.25 -12.73 -7.66
N THR A 31 -9.37 -12.81 -6.96
CA THR A 31 -10.61 -12.09 -7.31
C THR A 31 -10.38 -10.58 -7.42
N LEU A 32 -9.71 -9.98 -6.43
CA LEU A 32 -9.43 -8.54 -6.44
C LEU A 32 -8.35 -8.17 -7.46
N ALA A 33 -7.37 -9.04 -7.72
CA ALA A 33 -6.40 -8.80 -8.78
C ALA A 33 -7.07 -8.72 -10.17
N HIS A 34 -8.10 -9.55 -10.42
CA HIS A 34 -8.89 -9.50 -11.65
C HIS A 34 -9.90 -8.34 -11.70
N ALA A 35 -10.14 -7.62 -10.60
CA ALA A 35 -11.02 -6.45 -10.59
C ALA A 35 -10.39 -5.20 -11.23
N GLY A 36 -9.09 -5.23 -11.58
CA GLY A 36 -8.41 -4.16 -12.31
C GLY A 36 -7.71 -3.12 -11.45
N PHE A 37 -7.39 -3.44 -10.19
CA PHE A 37 -6.54 -2.60 -9.35
C PHE A 37 -5.10 -2.55 -9.89
N ASP A 38 -4.47 -1.39 -9.83
CA ASP A 38 -3.05 -1.24 -10.20
C ASP A 38 -2.14 -2.04 -9.25
N TRP A 39 -2.51 -2.07 -7.96
CA TRP A 39 -1.75 -2.76 -6.93
C TRP A 39 -2.66 -3.29 -5.81
N LEU A 40 -2.18 -4.35 -5.15
CA LEU A 40 -2.78 -4.89 -3.92
C LEU A 40 -1.73 -4.92 -2.81
N CYS A 41 -2.07 -4.35 -1.65
CA CYS A 41 -1.20 -4.33 -0.48
C CYS A 41 -1.62 -5.41 0.52
N LEU A 42 -0.77 -6.41 0.71
CA LEU A 42 -0.95 -7.49 1.67
C LEU A 42 -0.47 -7.03 3.05
N ASP A 43 -1.35 -7.03 4.03
CA ASP A 43 -1.12 -6.40 5.33
C ASP A 43 -0.66 -7.40 6.39
N MET A 44 0.64 -7.46 6.65
CA MET A 44 1.21 -8.29 7.71
C MET A 44 1.26 -7.57 9.07
N GLN A 45 0.95 -6.27 9.13
CA GLN A 45 0.98 -5.52 10.39
C GLN A 45 -0.34 -5.66 11.17
N HIS A 46 -1.47 -5.40 10.52
CA HIS A 46 -2.81 -5.41 11.12
C HIS A 46 -3.77 -6.41 10.49
N GLY A 47 -3.41 -6.98 9.35
CA GLY A 47 -4.11 -8.13 8.78
C GLY A 47 -3.86 -9.40 9.60
N VAL A 48 -4.64 -10.46 9.33
CA VAL A 48 -4.41 -11.78 9.93
C VAL A 48 -3.40 -12.61 9.12
N LEU A 49 -2.55 -11.94 8.33
CA LEU A 49 -1.63 -12.56 7.39
C LEU A 49 -0.26 -12.83 8.02
N ASP A 50 0.26 -14.04 7.81
CA ASP A 50 1.67 -14.33 8.02
C ASP A 50 2.42 -14.44 6.67
N TYR A 51 3.72 -14.72 6.72
CA TYR A 51 4.54 -14.90 5.52
C TYR A 51 4.02 -16.04 4.61
N SER A 52 3.46 -17.11 5.19
CA SER A 52 2.93 -18.25 4.42
C SER A 52 1.73 -17.81 3.58
N ASP A 53 0.86 -16.98 4.13
CA ASP A 53 -0.34 -16.48 3.47
C ASP A 53 0.02 -15.47 2.38
N VAL A 54 0.87 -14.50 2.71
CA VAL A 54 1.39 -13.52 1.74
C VAL A 54 2.01 -14.21 0.52
N LYS A 55 2.79 -15.26 0.72
CA LYS A 55 3.38 -16.04 -0.37
C LYS A 55 2.31 -16.69 -1.27
N LYS A 56 1.26 -17.30 -0.69
CA LYS A 56 0.14 -17.90 -1.44
C LYS A 56 -0.67 -16.82 -2.18
N MET A 57 -0.98 -15.71 -1.50
CA MET A 57 -1.73 -14.60 -2.08
C MET A 57 -0.96 -13.95 -3.23
N MET A 58 0.35 -13.69 -3.10
CA MET A 58 1.18 -13.20 -4.21
C MET A 58 1.23 -14.19 -5.39
N THR A 59 1.13 -15.49 -5.14
CA THR A 59 1.02 -16.48 -6.22
C THR A 59 -0.28 -16.30 -6.98
N ALA A 60 -1.39 -16.10 -6.30
CA ALA A 60 -2.69 -15.82 -6.91
C ALA A 60 -2.69 -14.49 -7.69
N ILE A 61 -2.18 -13.40 -7.09
CA ILE A 61 -2.06 -12.09 -7.76
C ILE A 61 -1.22 -12.20 -9.05
N SER A 62 -0.22 -13.09 -9.09
CA SER A 62 0.66 -13.25 -10.26
C SER A 62 -0.03 -13.77 -11.53
N THR A 63 -1.30 -14.15 -11.46
CA THR A 63 -2.13 -14.48 -12.64
C THR A 63 -2.53 -13.25 -13.45
N THR A 64 -2.32 -12.05 -12.91
CA THR A 64 -2.63 -10.75 -13.54
C THR A 64 -1.37 -9.86 -13.59
N ASP A 65 -1.56 -8.63 -14.09
CA ASP A 65 -0.52 -7.60 -14.06
C ASP A 65 -0.54 -6.74 -12.78
N THR A 66 -1.50 -6.95 -11.88
CA THR A 66 -1.60 -6.23 -10.60
C THR A 66 -0.31 -6.37 -9.80
N ILE A 67 0.23 -5.27 -9.30
CA ILE A 67 1.49 -5.24 -8.56
C ILE A 67 1.27 -5.64 -7.10
N PRO A 68 1.92 -6.73 -6.61
CA PRO A 68 1.87 -7.08 -5.21
C PRO A 68 2.80 -6.18 -4.37
N ILE A 69 2.23 -5.51 -3.39
CA ILE A 69 2.92 -4.72 -2.36
C ILE A 69 2.67 -5.40 -1.02
N VAL A 70 3.59 -5.30 -0.09
CA VAL A 70 3.42 -5.88 1.26
C VAL A 70 3.67 -4.81 2.30
N ARG A 71 2.71 -4.60 3.22
CA ARG A 71 3.01 -3.88 4.45
C ARG A 71 3.63 -4.86 5.44
N VAL A 72 4.91 -4.65 5.77
CA VAL A 72 5.63 -5.46 6.73
C VAL A 72 5.19 -5.14 8.17
N PRO A 73 5.36 -6.08 9.13
CA PRO A 73 4.95 -5.85 10.52
C PRO A 73 5.70 -4.71 11.19
N TRP A 74 6.97 -4.56 10.85
CA TRP A 74 7.87 -3.57 11.43
C TRP A 74 9.03 -3.25 10.48
N ASN A 75 9.79 -2.20 10.78
CA ASN A 75 11.00 -1.82 10.03
C ASN A 75 12.19 -2.74 10.36
N GLU A 76 12.04 -4.03 10.07
CA GLU A 76 13.07 -5.04 10.29
C GLU A 76 13.61 -5.57 8.94
N PRO A 77 14.94 -5.48 8.70
CA PRO A 77 15.53 -5.90 7.42
C PRO A 77 15.19 -7.32 7.00
N TYR A 78 15.11 -8.26 7.95
CA TYR A 78 14.80 -9.66 7.62
C TYR A 78 13.36 -9.84 7.13
N GLU A 79 12.38 -9.09 7.65
CA GLU A 79 11.00 -9.10 7.18
C GLU A 79 10.90 -8.54 5.76
N ILE A 80 11.53 -7.38 5.53
CA ILE A 80 11.58 -6.73 4.23
C ILE A 80 12.22 -7.65 3.18
N MET A 81 13.41 -8.18 3.44
CA MET A 81 14.11 -9.10 2.53
C MET A 81 13.28 -10.34 2.22
N LYS A 82 12.58 -10.89 3.22
CA LYS A 82 11.81 -12.12 3.11
C LYS A 82 10.63 -11.96 2.14
N VAL A 83 9.86 -10.89 2.26
CA VAL A 83 8.71 -10.65 1.38
C VAL A 83 9.14 -10.29 -0.04
N LEU A 84 10.27 -9.58 -0.20
CA LEU A 84 10.85 -9.28 -1.51
C LEU A 84 11.33 -10.54 -2.23
N ASP A 85 11.95 -11.50 -1.52
CA ASP A 85 12.38 -12.78 -2.09
C ASP A 85 11.18 -13.67 -2.47
N ALA A 86 10.04 -13.48 -1.81
CA ALA A 86 8.78 -14.12 -2.17
C ALA A 86 8.09 -13.46 -3.38
N GLY A 87 8.53 -12.28 -3.85
CA GLY A 87 8.08 -11.66 -5.09
C GLY A 87 7.26 -10.38 -4.92
N ALA A 88 7.28 -9.74 -3.75
CA ALA A 88 6.74 -8.39 -3.62
C ALA A 88 7.51 -7.41 -4.49
N TYR A 89 6.79 -6.48 -5.12
CA TYR A 89 7.34 -5.41 -5.95
C TYR A 89 7.43 -4.06 -5.22
N GLY A 90 7.01 -4.06 -3.98
CA GLY A 90 7.16 -2.96 -3.06
C GLY A 90 6.88 -3.39 -1.63
N VAL A 91 7.40 -2.61 -0.71
CA VAL A 91 7.10 -2.73 0.71
C VAL A 91 6.57 -1.41 1.25
N VAL A 92 5.59 -1.48 2.14
CA VAL A 92 5.14 -0.38 2.99
C VAL A 92 5.69 -0.63 4.38
N VAL A 93 6.57 0.26 4.85
CA VAL A 93 7.24 0.15 6.14
C VAL A 93 6.57 1.10 7.13
N PRO A 94 5.90 0.58 8.18
CA PRO A 94 5.19 1.40 9.15
C PRO A 94 6.13 2.13 10.10
N LEU A 95 5.63 3.17 10.76
CA LEU A 95 6.23 3.86 11.91
C LEU A 95 7.67 4.33 11.65
N VAL A 96 7.94 4.91 10.49
CA VAL A 96 9.24 5.51 10.16
C VAL A 96 9.26 6.96 10.64
N ASN A 97 10.11 7.25 11.63
CA ASN A 97 10.06 8.50 12.39
C ASN A 97 11.20 9.48 12.04
N ASN A 98 12.27 8.99 11.45
CA ASN A 98 13.48 9.79 11.19
C ASN A 98 14.26 9.25 9.99
N LYS A 99 15.31 9.97 9.62
CA LYS A 99 16.18 9.62 8.50
C LYS A 99 16.86 8.25 8.65
N GLU A 100 17.33 7.90 9.84
CA GLU A 100 18.01 6.62 10.08
C GLU A 100 17.09 5.44 9.85
N GLU A 101 15.82 5.56 10.27
CA GLU A 101 14.80 4.54 10.04
C GLU A 101 14.41 4.45 8.55
N ALA A 102 14.35 5.58 7.83
CA ALA A 102 14.13 5.60 6.40
C ALA A 102 15.32 4.94 5.64
N GLU A 103 16.56 5.25 6.01
CA GLU A 103 17.76 4.61 5.44
C GLU A 103 17.80 3.10 5.73
N ARG A 104 17.38 2.68 6.93
CA ARG A 104 17.24 1.26 7.31
C ARG A 104 16.27 0.53 6.37
N ALA A 105 15.10 1.10 6.12
CA ALA A 105 14.11 0.55 5.20
C ALA A 105 14.65 0.45 3.77
N VAL A 106 15.24 1.53 3.26
CA VAL A 106 15.81 1.58 1.91
C VAL A 106 16.92 0.54 1.74
N THR A 107 17.87 0.47 2.66
CA THR A 107 19.01 -0.44 2.54
C THR A 107 18.58 -1.90 2.59
N ALA A 108 17.52 -2.24 3.33
CA ALA A 108 16.92 -3.57 3.35
C ALA A 108 16.26 -3.94 2.00
N CYS A 109 15.79 -2.96 1.23
CA CYS A 109 15.17 -3.17 -0.09
C CYS A 109 16.20 -3.36 -1.22
N ARG A 110 17.43 -2.92 -1.05
CA ARG A 110 18.44 -2.79 -2.14
C ARG A 110 19.57 -3.81 -1.99
N TYR A 111 19.96 -4.40 -3.12
CA TYR A 111 21.19 -5.19 -3.19
C TYR A 111 22.45 -4.30 -3.14
N PRO A 112 23.58 -4.84 -2.65
CA PRO A 112 24.84 -4.12 -2.72
C PRO A 112 25.16 -3.63 -4.14
N PRO A 113 25.84 -2.47 -4.31
CA PRO A 113 26.39 -1.60 -3.26
C PRO A 113 25.39 -0.61 -2.65
N LEU A 114 24.12 -0.58 -3.10
CA LEU A 114 23.09 0.40 -2.70
C LEU A 114 22.43 0.06 -1.36
N GLY A 115 22.57 -1.18 -0.89
CA GLY A 115 21.99 -1.64 0.35
C GLY A 115 22.62 -2.92 0.88
N ILE A 116 21.90 -3.56 1.81
CA ILE A 116 22.37 -4.76 2.54
C ILE A 116 21.54 -6.01 2.24
N ARG A 117 20.60 -5.94 1.29
CA ARG A 117 19.74 -7.07 0.95
C ARG A 117 20.56 -8.28 0.53
N SER A 118 20.38 -9.40 1.24
CA SER A 118 21.01 -10.67 0.87
C SER A 118 20.40 -11.24 -0.40
N HIS A 119 21.22 -11.88 -1.23
CA HIS A 119 20.78 -12.44 -2.50
C HIS A 119 20.21 -13.85 -2.34
N GLY A 120 18.90 -14.01 -2.54
CA GLY A 120 18.22 -15.29 -2.49
C GLY A 120 16.78 -15.24 -3.06
N PRO A 121 16.55 -14.59 -4.23
CA PRO A 121 15.21 -14.30 -4.74
C PRO A 121 14.54 -15.52 -5.40
N ASN A 122 14.35 -16.61 -4.66
CA ASN A 122 13.87 -17.88 -5.21
C ASN A 122 12.54 -17.76 -5.97
N ARG A 123 11.48 -17.28 -5.29
CA ARG A 123 10.18 -17.11 -5.95
C ARG A 123 10.12 -15.84 -6.80
N ALA A 124 10.80 -14.78 -6.37
CA ALA A 124 10.83 -13.53 -7.12
C ALA A 124 11.35 -13.73 -8.56
N THR A 125 12.35 -14.58 -8.77
CA THR A 125 12.85 -14.91 -10.12
C THR A 125 11.85 -15.70 -10.97
N LEU A 126 11.00 -16.55 -10.38
CA LEU A 126 9.94 -17.26 -11.10
C LEU A 126 8.88 -16.28 -11.60
N TYR A 127 8.48 -15.32 -10.76
CA TYR A 127 7.47 -14.33 -11.10
C TYR A 127 8.00 -13.23 -12.03
N SER A 128 9.19 -12.73 -11.77
CA SER A 128 9.75 -11.55 -12.44
C SER A 128 10.70 -11.88 -13.59
N GLY A 129 11.11 -13.13 -13.71
CA GLY A 129 12.05 -13.59 -14.75
C GLY A 129 13.52 -13.50 -14.32
N PRO A 130 14.44 -14.06 -15.17
CA PRO A 130 15.84 -14.29 -14.82
C PRO A 130 16.67 -13.00 -14.63
N GLY A 131 16.19 -11.85 -15.11
CA GLY A 131 16.85 -10.54 -14.93
C GLY A 131 16.61 -9.88 -13.59
N TYR A 132 15.85 -10.52 -12.67
CA TYR A 132 15.42 -9.92 -11.41
C TYR A 132 16.53 -9.21 -10.65
N SER A 133 17.63 -9.90 -10.35
CA SER A 133 18.70 -9.35 -9.48
C SER A 133 19.41 -8.13 -10.07
N LYS A 134 19.41 -7.97 -11.40
CA LYS A 134 20.02 -6.81 -12.08
C LYS A 134 19.13 -5.57 -12.01
N GLU A 135 17.82 -5.78 -12.03
CA GLU A 135 16.82 -4.70 -12.14
C GLU A 135 16.15 -4.38 -10.79
N ALA A 136 16.21 -5.30 -9.81
CA ALA A 136 15.46 -5.19 -8.56
C ALA A 136 15.70 -3.86 -7.83
N ASN A 137 16.93 -3.33 -7.83
CA ASN A 137 17.23 -2.05 -7.19
C ASN A 137 16.45 -0.86 -7.81
N ASN A 138 16.01 -0.98 -9.07
CA ASN A 138 15.28 0.06 -9.78
C ASN A 138 13.76 -0.19 -9.82
N GLU A 139 13.34 -1.45 -9.64
CA GLU A 139 11.94 -1.89 -9.83
C GLU A 139 11.22 -2.19 -8.51
N ILE A 140 11.93 -2.25 -7.38
CA ILE A 140 11.31 -2.44 -6.05
C ILE A 140 11.00 -1.08 -5.44
N ALA A 141 9.73 -0.85 -5.09
CA ALA A 141 9.30 0.35 -4.39
C ALA A 141 9.56 0.25 -2.88
N CYS A 142 10.23 1.25 -2.32
CA CYS A 142 10.34 1.45 -0.87
C CYS A 142 9.41 2.58 -0.46
N VAL A 143 8.34 2.24 0.26
CA VAL A 143 7.31 3.17 0.74
C VAL A 143 7.40 3.23 2.26
N VAL A 144 7.54 4.42 2.84
CA VAL A 144 7.61 4.61 4.29
C VAL A 144 6.35 5.31 4.80
N MET A 145 5.81 4.89 5.94
CA MET A 145 4.60 5.51 6.47
C MET A 145 4.92 6.74 7.31
N ILE A 146 4.11 7.79 7.14
CA ILE A 146 4.10 9.02 7.92
C ILE A 146 2.81 9.04 8.72
N GLU A 147 2.91 8.76 10.02
CA GLU A 147 1.74 8.52 10.86
C GLU A 147 1.95 8.84 12.34
N THR A 148 3.13 9.37 12.72
CA THR A 148 3.46 9.73 14.10
C THR A 148 3.81 11.21 14.22
N ALA A 149 3.76 11.74 15.45
CA ALA A 149 4.16 13.14 15.73
C ALA A 149 5.65 13.37 15.41
N GLU A 150 6.52 12.41 15.75
CA GLU A 150 7.95 12.47 15.45
C GLU A 150 8.21 12.47 13.94
N ALA A 151 7.50 11.64 13.16
CA ALA A 151 7.61 11.64 11.70
C ALA A 151 7.20 13.00 11.08
N LEU A 152 6.19 13.67 11.66
CA LEU A 152 5.77 15.00 11.21
C LEU A 152 6.83 16.08 11.45
N GLU A 153 7.60 15.98 12.52
CA GLU A 153 8.71 16.88 12.80
C GLU A 153 9.90 16.66 11.85
N ASN A 154 10.06 15.43 11.33
CA ASN A 154 11.21 15.00 10.52
C ASN A 154 10.88 14.78 9.03
N LEU A 155 9.78 15.35 8.51
CA LEU A 155 9.30 15.11 7.13
C LEU A 155 10.37 15.33 6.08
N ASP A 156 11.09 16.47 6.13
CA ASP A 156 12.13 16.78 5.15
C ASP A 156 13.29 15.78 5.17
N GLU A 157 13.70 15.32 6.34
CA GLU A 157 14.79 14.36 6.49
C GLU A 157 14.40 12.98 5.97
N ILE A 158 13.20 12.51 6.31
CA ILE A 158 12.65 11.24 5.83
C ILE A 158 12.52 11.26 4.31
N MET A 159 11.89 12.31 3.77
CA MET A 159 11.56 12.38 2.34
C MET A 159 12.76 12.72 1.44
N SER A 160 13.82 13.31 2.00
CA SER A 160 15.08 13.53 1.28
C SER A 160 15.99 12.30 1.28
N THR A 161 15.65 11.23 1.98
CA THR A 161 16.46 10.00 2.04
C THR A 161 16.51 9.32 0.68
N PRO A 162 17.71 9.16 0.07
CA PRO A 162 17.84 8.56 -1.25
C PRO A 162 17.33 7.12 -1.26
N GLY A 163 16.44 6.81 -2.20
CA GLY A 163 15.85 5.48 -2.35
C GLY A 163 14.49 5.28 -1.68
N VAL A 164 13.98 6.27 -0.95
CA VAL A 164 12.54 6.36 -0.61
C VAL A 164 11.80 6.73 -1.90
N ASP A 165 10.93 5.86 -2.38
CA ASP A 165 10.16 6.07 -3.61
C ASP A 165 8.83 6.77 -3.33
N ALA A 166 8.25 6.55 -2.16
CA ALA A 166 6.99 7.17 -1.74
C ALA A 166 6.86 7.26 -0.22
N VAL A 167 6.03 8.18 0.22
CA VAL A 167 5.47 8.16 1.59
C VAL A 167 4.02 7.71 1.54
N TYR A 168 3.54 7.07 2.63
CA TYR A 168 2.16 6.64 2.77
C TYR A 168 1.56 7.09 4.09
N ILE A 169 0.38 7.68 4.05
CA ILE A 169 -0.31 8.22 5.22
C ILE A 169 -1.28 7.18 5.78
N GLY A 170 -1.09 6.80 7.06
CA GLY A 170 -2.05 6.06 7.87
C GLY A 170 -2.99 7.05 8.59
N PRO A 171 -4.23 7.33 8.10
CA PRO A 171 -5.04 8.43 8.61
C PRO A 171 -5.50 8.24 10.05
N ASN A 172 -5.63 6.99 10.52
CA ASN A 172 -6.04 6.71 11.89
C ASN A 172 -4.90 7.01 12.88
N ASP A 173 -3.69 6.54 12.60
CA ASP A 173 -2.52 6.78 13.44
C ASP A 173 -2.10 8.25 13.39
N LEU A 174 -2.20 8.88 12.21
CA LEU A 174 -2.01 10.32 12.07
C LEU A 174 -3.01 11.11 12.93
N ALA A 175 -4.28 10.67 13.01
CA ALA A 175 -5.26 11.31 13.87
C ALA A 175 -4.87 11.19 15.36
N TYR A 176 -4.39 10.02 15.80
CA TYR A 176 -3.84 9.87 17.16
C TYR A 176 -2.62 10.76 17.40
N ALA A 177 -1.71 10.87 16.43
CA ALA A 177 -0.54 11.76 16.53
C ALA A 177 -0.93 13.25 16.69
N LEU A 178 -2.11 13.62 16.23
CA LEU A 178 -2.68 14.98 16.30
C LEU A 178 -3.66 15.17 17.48
N ASP A 179 -3.77 14.20 18.39
CA ASP A 179 -4.75 14.18 19.49
C ASP A 179 -6.20 14.32 19.01
N LEU A 180 -6.51 13.67 17.88
CA LEU A 180 -7.83 13.62 17.26
C LEU A 180 -8.44 12.22 17.36
N LYS A 181 -9.77 12.17 17.23
CA LYS A 181 -10.46 10.87 17.11
C LYS A 181 -10.07 10.21 15.78
N PRO A 182 -9.64 8.92 15.79
CA PRO A 182 -9.28 8.20 14.58
C PRO A 182 -10.47 8.05 13.64
N SER A 183 -10.21 8.29 12.35
CA SER A 183 -11.15 8.12 11.27
C SER A 183 -10.38 7.92 9.97
N GLY A 184 -10.71 6.88 9.19
CA GLY A 184 -10.06 6.63 7.90
C GLY A 184 -10.31 7.73 6.89
N ASP A 185 -11.57 8.18 6.79
CA ASP A 185 -11.97 9.35 6.00
C ASP A 185 -12.19 10.51 6.99
N ASN A 186 -11.26 11.46 7.05
CA ASN A 186 -11.19 12.46 8.11
C ASN A 186 -11.26 13.89 7.53
N ASP A 187 -12.32 14.62 7.90
CA ASP A 187 -12.54 16.02 7.50
C ASP A 187 -12.14 17.04 8.58
N ASN A 188 -11.52 16.61 9.68
CA ASN A 188 -11.04 17.55 10.69
C ASN A 188 -10.04 18.53 10.04
N PRO A 189 -10.20 19.84 10.20
CA PRO A 189 -9.34 20.85 9.53
C PRO A 189 -7.85 20.69 9.85
N LEU A 190 -7.49 20.28 11.07
CA LEU A 190 -6.10 20.04 11.44
C LEU A 190 -5.54 18.81 10.69
N HIS A 191 -6.30 17.71 10.64
CA HIS A 191 -5.92 16.52 9.89
C HIS A 191 -5.73 16.82 8.40
N VAL A 192 -6.71 17.51 7.78
CA VAL A 192 -6.66 17.89 6.37
C VAL A 192 -5.45 18.78 6.08
N LYS A 193 -5.18 19.78 6.95
CA LYS A 193 -3.99 20.63 6.83
C LYS A 193 -2.69 19.83 6.91
N THR A 194 -2.60 18.87 7.83
CA THR A 194 -1.42 18.02 8.00
C THR A 194 -1.22 17.10 6.79
N VAL A 195 -2.27 16.47 6.30
CA VAL A 195 -2.24 15.65 5.07
C VAL A 195 -1.77 16.47 3.86
N THR A 196 -2.25 17.71 3.72
CA THR A 196 -1.81 18.63 2.67
C THR A 196 -0.33 18.97 2.82
N HIS A 197 0.14 19.23 4.04
CA HIS A 197 1.56 19.52 4.31
C HIS A 197 2.47 18.35 3.96
N ILE A 198 2.07 17.13 4.29
CA ILE A 198 2.80 15.90 3.90
C ILE A 198 2.89 15.78 2.37
N LEU A 199 1.77 16.00 1.66
CA LEU A 199 1.74 15.96 0.20
C LEU A 199 2.67 17.00 -0.43
N GLU A 200 2.63 18.25 0.05
CA GLU A 200 3.48 19.34 -0.48
C GLU A 200 4.97 19.07 -0.21
N THR A 201 5.30 18.48 0.94
CA THR A 201 6.67 18.08 1.26
C THR A 201 7.13 16.96 0.33
N ALA A 202 6.29 15.95 0.06
CA ALA A 202 6.62 14.89 -0.89
C ALA A 202 6.86 15.44 -2.30
N LYS A 203 6.02 16.36 -2.77
CA LYS A 203 6.21 17.06 -4.06
C LYS A 203 7.52 17.83 -4.11
N LYS A 204 7.89 18.54 -3.03
CA LYS A 204 9.16 19.27 -2.91
C LYS A 204 10.36 18.35 -3.10
N HIS A 205 10.29 17.12 -2.58
CA HIS A 205 11.36 16.11 -2.69
C HIS A 205 11.25 15.24 -3.94
N GLY A 206 10.21 15.42 -4.77
CA GLY A 206 10.03 14.66 -6.02
C GLY A 206 9.71 13.19 -5.82
N ILE A 207 9.13 12.82 -4.67
CA ILE A 207 8.69 11.46 -4.37
C ILE A 207 7.16 11.35 -4.39
N ALA A 208 6.66 10.13 -4.55
CA ALA A 208 5.21 9.91 -4.53
C ALA A 208 4.62 10.05 -3.13
N ALA A 209 3.33 10.43 -3.06
CA ALA A 209 2.56 10.41 -1.82
C ALA A 209 1.39 9.46 -1.94
N GLY A 210 1.14 8.67 -0.91
CA GLY A 210 0.02 7.74 -0.80
C GLY A 210 -0.83 8.02 0.44
N ILE A 211 -2.07 7.54 0.41
CA ILE A 211 -2.99 7.66 1.54
C ILE A 211 -4.05 6.55 1.53
N GLN A 212 -4.39 6.07 2.72
CA GLN A 212 -5.52 5.17 2.94
C GLN A 212 -6.83 5.94 2.86
N THR A 213 -7.84 5.39 2.16
CA THR A 213 -9.22 5.88 2.19
C THR A 213 -10.22 4.74 2.39
N GLY A 214 -11.42 5.07 2.86
CA GLY A 214 -12.53 4.13 3.07
C GLY A 214 -13.68 4.30 2.09
N SER A 215 -13.68 5.36 1.26
CA SER A 215 -14.77 5.69 0.33
C SER A 215 -14.29 6.17 -1.03
N VAL A 216 -15.16 6.05 -2.03
CA VAL A 216 -14.95 6.58 -3.37
C VAL A 216 -14.79 8.11 -3.35
N GLU A 217 -15.53 8.80 -2.47
CA GLU A 217 -15.47 10.25 -2.35
C GLU A 217 -14.07 10.71 -1.95
N PHE A 218 -13.51 10.17 -0.87
CA PHE A 218 -12.16 10.51 -0.40
C PHE A 218 -11.08 10.05 -1.37
N THR A 219 -11.24 8.87 -2.01
CA THR A 219 -10.35 8.42 -3.08
C THR A 219 -10.26 9.47 -4.19
N ARG A 220 -11.42 9.92 -4.71
CA ARG A 220 -11.47 10.95 -5.77
C ARG A 220 -10.88 12.28 -5.32
N ARG A 221 -11.13 12.69 -4.08
CA ARG A 221 -10.59 13.90 -3.50
C ARG A 221 -9.07 13.89 -3.51
N TYR A 222 -8.45 12.84 -3.01
CA TYR A 222 -6.98 12.76 -2.94
C TYR A 222 -6.33 12.56 -4.31
N LEU A 223 -6.95 11.82 -5.22
CA LEU A 223 -6.50 11.77 -6.62
C LEU A 223 -6.49 13.17 -7.26
N ALA A 224 -7.54 13.95 -7.05
CA ALA A 224 -7.62 15.33 -7.56
C ALA A 224 -6.60 16.29 -6.92
N GLN A 225 -6.15 16.03 -5.69
CA GLN A 225 -5.08 16.77 -5.01
C GLN A 225 -3.67 16.40 -5.50
N GLY A 226 -3.53 15.28 -6.23
CA GLY A 226 -2.26 14.82 -6.77
C GLY A 226 -1.56 13.77 -5.93
N PHE A 227 -2.29 12.98 -5.15
CA PHE A 227 -1.76 11.75 -4.56
C PHE A 227 -1.55 10.68 -5.62
N HIS A 228 -0.49 9.88 -5.47
CA HIS A 228 -0.06 8.89 -6.45
C HIS A 228 -0.43 7.46 -6.07
N MET A 229 -0.49 7.14 -4.78
CA MET A 229 -0.80 5.81 -4.26
C MET A 229 -2.05 5.88 -3.38
N VAL A 230 -3.24 5.78 -3.97
CA VAL A 230 -4.50 5.94 -3.24
C VAL A 230 -5.19 4.58 -3.06
N THR A 231 -5.51 4.24 -1.82
CA THR A 231 -6.29 3.05 -1.50
C THR A 231 -7.77 3.35 -1.66
N LEU A 232 -8.51 2.51 -2.38
CA LEU A 232 -9.98 2.64 -2.48
C LEU A 232 -10.72 2.01 -1.29
N GLY A 233 -10.08 1.13 -0.55
CA GLY A 233 -10.69 0.40 0.57
C GLY A 233 -9.98 -0.93 0.82
N SER A 234 -10.65 -1.85 1.51
CA SER A 234 -10.09 -3.17 1.83
C SER A 234 -11.09 -4.30 1.57
N ASP A 235 -10.55 -5.50 1.34
CA ASP A 235 -11.31 -6.74 1.19
C ASP A 235 -12.32 -6.95 2.33
N ARG A 236 -11.87 -6.89 3.58
CA ARG A 236 -12.71 -7.00 4.78
C ARG A 236 -13.75 -5.89 4.83
N GLY A 237 -13.35 -4.64 4.56
CA GLY A 237 -14.23 -3.48 4.65
C GLY A 237 -15.39 -3.54 3.66
N TRP A 238 -15.15 -3.96 2.44
CA TRP A 238 -16.22 -4.14 1.45
C TRP A 238 -17.16 -5.28 1.83
N MET A 239 -16.61 -6.43 2.19
CA MET A 239 -17.40 -7.61 2.57
C MET A 239 -18.30 -7.30 3.78
N GLU A 240 -17.75 -6.69 4.83
CA GLU A 240 -18.50 -6.36 6.04
C GLU A 240 -19.58 -5.32 5.76
N ARG A 241 -19.27 -4.27 5.01
CA ARG A 241 -20.21 -3.20 4.69
C ARG A 241 -21.39 -3.74 3.87
N LEU A 242 -21.11 -4.48 2.79
CA LEU A 242 -22.16 -5.01 1.92
C LEU A 242 -23.02 -6.04 2.66
N ALA A 243 -22.42 -6.97 3.37
CA ALA A 243 -23.15 -7.97 4.15
C ALA A 243 -24.09 -7.33 5.19
N ARG A 244 -23.65 -6.29 5.91
CA ARG A 244 -24.48 -5.54 6.85
C ARG A 244 -25.65 -4.82 6.15
N GLN A 245 -25.38 -4.21 5.00
CA GLN A 245 -26.38 -3.52 4.19
C GLN A 245 -27.47 -4.49 3.71
N GLU A 246 -27.08 -5.59 3.07
CA GLU A 246 -28.00 -6.63 2.58
C GLU A 246 -28.85 -7.25 3.71
N LEU A 247 -28.19 -7.57 4.84
CA LEU A 247 -28.89 -8.12 6.00
C LEU A 247 -29.91 -7.14 6.58
N LYS A 248 -29.58 -5.85 6.61
CA LYS A 248 -30.50 -4.80 7.05
C LYS A 248 -31.74 -4.71 6.13
N LEU A 249 -31.51 -4.60 4.82
CA LEU A 249 -32.59 -4.54 3.82
C LEU A 249 -33.48 -5.77 3.86
N ALA A 250 -32.93 -6.98 3.97
CA ALA A 250 -33.69 -8.21 4.07
C ALA A 250 -34.59 -8.28 5.34
N ARG A 251 -34.13 -7.68 6.46
CA ARG A 251 -34.92 -7.63 7.71
C ARG A 251 -35.98 -6.53 7.70
N GLU A 252 -35.76 -5.44 6.98
CA GLU A 252 -36.72 -4.32 6.89
C GLU A 252 -37.80 -4.55 5.84
N GLY A 253 -37.72 -5.59 5.01
CA GLY A 253 -38.73 -5.97 4.02
C GLY A 253 -38.82 -5.04 2.80
N ASP A 254 -37.86 -4.14 2.62
CA ASP A 254 -37.75 -3.28 1.44
C ASP A 254 -37.12 -4.07 0.26
N HIS A 255 -37.96 -4.84 -0.43
CA HIS A 255 -37.59 -5.43 -1.72
C HIS A 255 -37.75 -4.40 -2.86
N THR A 256 -36.96 -3.35 -2.86
CA THR A 256 -36.71 -2.62 -4.08
C THR A 256 -35.76 -3.46 -4.92
N GLU A 257 -36.31 -4.24 -5.86
CA GLU A 257 -35.52 -4.91 -6.88
C GLU A 257 -34.68 -3.86 -7.63
N SER A 258 -33.37 -3.78 -7.38
CA SER A 258 -32.45 -3.09 -8.27
C SER A 258 -32.29 -3.97 -9.50
N SER A 259 -32.82 -3.53 -10.63
CA SER A 259 -32.96 -4.29 -11.88
C SER A 259 -31.65 -4.44 -12.68
N ASP A 260 -30.48 -4.14 -12.12
CA ASP A 260 -29.25 -3.99 -12.91
C ASP A 260 -28.10 -4.95 -12.63
N ASP A 261 -28.25 -5.98 -11.78
CA ASP A 261 -27.17 -6.94 -11.50
C ASP A 261 -27.56 -8.41 -11.73
N LYS A 262 -28.07 -8.73 -12.90
CA LYS A 262 -28.35 -10.14 -13.30
C LYS A 262 -27.25 -10.73 -14.19
N ASN A 263 -25.97 -10.51 -13.90
CA ASN A 263 -24.90 -11.22 -14.62
C ASN A 263 -23.71 -11.52 -13.71
N PHE A 264 -23.94 -12.37 -12.70
CA PHE A 264 -22.86 -13.04 -12.00
C PHE A 264 -23.11 -14.56 -12.00
N TYR A 265 -22.95 -15.17 -13.20
CA TYR A 265 -22.52 -16.58 -13.39
C TYR A 265 -22.09 -16.76 -14.84
#